data_10699fd62a0cc304aa23ea5a2fda5abe
#
_entry.id   10699fd62a0cc304aa23ea5a2fda5abe
#
_cell.length_a   1.000
_cell.length_b   1.000
_cell.length_c   1.000
_cell.angle_alpha   90.00
_cell.angle_beta   90.00
_cell.angle_gamma   90.00
#
_symmetry.space_group_name_H-M   'P 1'
#
loop_
_entity.id
_entity.type
_entity.pdbx_description
1 polymer ?
#
loop_
_entity_poly.entity_id
_entity_poly.type
_entity_poly.pdbx_seq_one_letter_code
_entity_poly.pdbx_strand_id
1 'polypeptide(L)'
;MLSIFKRDLLFNTLTACFWIASTFCVYYSIWALFSAYLQKELNWTPLMVTTPVFWANIVGFAGMGLWGFVSDVWGRRPGMIIPATIAIFVTPFYLWTTDPIYIVGAFIAQSIFGGSIYSQMPSYLSERFPTEVRATASGFIYHQGAIWGGLVAPVLTYLAVQMNFGFAMPMMISTILFLVLVVISVLLGPETKGKTLTADLEVVKVAAQPAT
;
A
#
# COMPACT_ATOMS: atom_id res chain seq x y z
N MET A 1 19.28 6.05 14.51
CA MET A 1 19.03 5.36 13.21
C MET A 1 19.59 3.93 13.20
N LEU A 2 20.83 3.69 13.59
CA LEU A 2 21.42 2.33 13.59
C LEU A 2 20.75 1.33 14.56
N SER A 3 19.99 1.80 15.54
CA SER A 3 19.28 0.96 16.53
C SER A 3 18.26 0.00 15.92
N ILE A 4 17.64 0.34 14.80
CA ILE A 4 16.66 -0.51 14.10
C ILE A 4 17.31 -1.67 13.33
N PHE A 5 18.63 -1.63 13.13
CA PHE A 5 19.43 -2.68 12.47
C PHE A 5 20.18 -3.57 13.48
N LYS A 6 19.93 -3.42 14.78
CA LYS A 6 20.44 -4.35 15.77
C LYS A 6 19.89 -5.77 15.49
N ARG A 7 20.66 -6.78 15.87
CA ARG A 7 20.37 -8.20 15.58
C ARG A 7 18.93 -8.60 15.96
N ASP A 8 18.44 -8.09 17.08
CA ASP A 8 17.11 -8.39 17.61
C ASP A 8 15.96 -7.80 16.78
N LEU A 9 16.20 -6.69 16.07
CA LEU A 9 15.20 -6.00 15.26
C LEU A 9 15.42 -6.17 13.74
N LEU A 10 16.57 -6.69 13.33
CA LEU A 10 16.98 -6.74 11.93
C LEU A 10 15.96 -7.44 11.04
N PHE A 11 15.56 -8.66 11.42
CA PHE A 11 14.57 -9.42 10.64
C PHE A 11 13.23 -8.69 10.55
N ASN A 12 12.79 -8.08 11.66
CA ASN A 12 11.57 -7.30 11.71
C ASN A 12 11.66 -6.05 10.83
N THR A 13 12.80 -5.36 10.83
CA THR A 13 13.07 -4.19 9.99
C THR A 13 13.09 -4.57 8.51
N LEU A 14 13.81 -5.63 8.13
CA LEU A 14 13.91 -6.06 6.73
C LEU A 14 12.55 -6.49 6.17
N THR A 15 11.78 -7.28 6.91
CA THR A 15 10.44 -7.71 6.47
C THR A 15 9.46 -6.54 6.38
N ALA A 16 9.58 -5.53 7.27
CA ALA A 16 8.79 -4.31 7.18
C ALA A 16 9.20 -3.44 5.98
N CYS A 17 10.50 -3.31 5.70
CA CYS A 17 10.99 -2.61 4.51
C CYS A 17 10.48 -3.28 3.23
N PHE A 18 10.55 -4.60 3.18
CA PHE A 18 10.09 -5.37 2.02
C PHE A 18 8.58 -5.22 1.80
N TRP A 19 7.79 -5.29 2.88
CA TRP A 19 6.35 -5.07 2.80
C TRP A 19 5.99 -3.67 2.29
N ILE A 20 6.57 -2.62 2.88
CA ILE A 20 6.28 -1.23 2.49
C ILE A 20 6.76 -0.95 1.07
N ALA A 21 7.95 -1.40 0.68
CA ALA A 21 8.45 -1.25 -0.69
C ALA A 21 7.50 -1.90 -1.70
N SER A 22 7.09 -3.16 -1.46
CA SER A 22 6.14 -3.87 -2.33
C SER A 22 4.81 -3.13 -2.43
N THR A 23 4.29 -2.60 -1.32
CA THR A 23 3.02 -1.87 -1.29
C THR A 23 3.11 -0.56 -2.09
N PHE A 24 4.19 0.21 -1.94
CA PHE A 24 4.40 1.40 -2.77
C PHE A 24 4.55 1.06 -4.26
N CYS A 25 5.24 -0.03 -4.58
CA CYS A 25 5.35 -0.49 -5.95
C CYS A 25 3.97 -0.85 -6.56
N VAL A 26 3.08 -1.49 -5.80
CA VAL A 26 1.67 -1.70 -6.23
C VAL A 26 1.00 -0.37 -6.55
N TYR A 27 1.11 0.60 -5.65
CA TYR A 27 0.49 1.91 -5.85
C TYR A 27 0.96 2.58 -7.15
N TYR A 28 2.26 2.69 -7.34
CA TYR A 28 2.81 3.35 -8.52
C TYR A 28 2.56 2.56 -9.81
N SER A 29 2.45 1.23 -9.75
CA SER A 29 2.06 0.41 -10.91
C SER A 29 0.65 0.70 -11.40
N ILE A 30 -0.26 1.08 -10.51
CA ILE A 30 -1.67 1.29 -10.82
C ILE A 30 -1.97 2.79 -10.95
N TRP A 31 -1.96 3.51 -9.82
CA TRP A 31 -2.50 4.88 -9.75
C TRP A 31 -1.71 5.89 -10.56
N ALA A 32 -0.39 5.76 -10.63
CA ALA A 32 0.43 6.71 -11.39
C ALA A 32 0.24 6.58 -12.91
N LEU A 33 -0.08 5.39 -13.41
CA LEU A 33 -0.09 5.12 -14.86
C LEU A 33 -1.48 4.87 -15.43
N PHE A 34 -2.50 4.62 -14.61
CA PHE A 34 -3.85 4.27 -15.08
C PHE A 34 -4.45 5.34 -16.01
N SER A 35 -4.32 6.61 -15.65
CA SER A 35 -4.80 7.71 -16.51
C SER A 35 -4.04 7.77 -17.85
N ALA A 36 -2.72 7.50 -17.82
CA ALA A 36 -1.92 7.44 -19.05
C ALA A 36 -2.32 6.25 -19.94
N TYR A 37 -2.57 5.09 -19.34
CA TYR A 37 -3.08 3.90 -20.02
C TYR A 37 -4.40 4.19 -20.74
N LEU A 38 -5.39 4.74 -20.03
CA LEU A 38 -6.70 5.05 -20.61
C LEU A 38 -6.60 6.06 -21.77
N GLN A 39 -5.77 7.10 -21.63
CA GLN A 39 -5.65 8.15 -22.64
C GLN A 39 -4.80 7.71 -23.83
N LYS A 40 -3.65 7.07 -23.59
CA LYS A 40 -2.68 6.78 -24.67
C LYS A 40 -2.94 5.47 -25.38
N GLU A 41 -3.50 4.48 -24.70
CA GLU A 41 -3.72 3.15 -25.26
C GLU A 41 -5.18 2.95 -25.69
N LEU A 42 -6.13 3.42 -24.88
CA LEU A 42 -7.55 3.30 -25.19
C LEU A 42 -8.17 4.56 -25.82
N ASN A 43 -7.38 5.63 -26.01
CA ASN A 43 -7.82 6.90 -26.60
C ASN A 43 -9.01 7.56 -25.87
N TRP A 44 -9.11 7.38 -24.57
CA TRP A 44 -10.13 8.03 -23.76
C TRP A 44 -9.86 9.52 -23.62
N THR A 45 -10.92 10.33 -23.71
CA THR A 45 -10.81 11.77 -23.45
C THR A 45 -10.50 12.01 -21.95
N PRO A 46 -9.86 13.14 -21.59
CA PRO A 46 -9.62 13.49 -20.18
C PRO A 46 -10.89 13.44 -19.32
N LEU A 47 -12.03 13.83 -19.89
CA LEU A 47 -13.32 13.79 -19.18
C LEU A 47 -13.78 12.35 -18.90
N MET A 48 -13.60 11.42 -19.84
CA MET A 48 -13.92 10.00 -19.62
C MET A 48 -13.05 9.36 -18.52
N VAL A 49 -11.78 9.76 -18.44
CA VAL A 49 -10.84 9.28 -17.40
C VAL A 49 -11.24 9.76 -16.01
N THR A 50 -11.87 10.92 -15.89
CA THR A 50 -12.28 11.49 -14.61
C THR A 50 -13.25 10.57 -13.86
N THR A 51 -14.21 9.95 -14.54
CA THR A 51 -15.25 9.11 -13.94
C THR A 51 -14.67 7.91 -13.16
N PRO A 52 -13.87 7.01 -13.74
CA PRO A 52 -13.31 5.87 -13.02
C PRO A 52 -12.37 6.30 -11.88
N VAL A 53 -11.55 7.33 -12.12
CA VAL A 53 -10.61 7.82 -11.11
C VAL A 53 -11.35 8.44 -9.92
N PHE A 54 -12.39 9.25 -10.17
CA PHE A 54 -13.20 9.86 -9.11
C PHE A 54 -13.89 8.80 -8.26
N TRP A 55 -14.63 7.87 -8.87
CA TRP A 55 -15.34 6.83 -8.13
C TRP A 55 -14.40 5.86 -7.44
N ALA A 56 -13.27 5.51 -8.05
CA ALA A 56 -12.27 4.67 -7.41
C ALA A 56 -11.71 5.31 -6.12
N ASN A 57 -11.48 6.63 -6.10
CA ASN A 57 -11.02 7.31 -4.90
C ASN A 57 -12.11 7.36 -3.81
N ILE A 58 -13.36 7.69 -4.15
CA ILE A 58 -14.46 7.76 -3.17
C ILE A 58 -14.74 6.38 -2.56
N VAL A 59 -14.94 5.37 -3.41
CA VAL A 59 -15.26 4.00 -2.96
C VAL A 59 -14.05 3.34 -2.31
N GLY A 60 -12.84 3.62 -2.82
CA GLY A 60 -11.59 3.16 -2.21
C GLY A 60 -11.39 3.68 -0.80
N PHE A 61 -11.75 4.94 -0.52
CA PHE A 61 -11.71 5.49 0.83
C PHE A 61 -12.64 4.71 1.79
N ALA A 62 -13.86 4.39 1.36
CA ALA A 62 -14.76 3.54 2.13
C ALA A 62 -14.17 2.11 2.32
N GLY A 63 -13.54 1.57 1.28
CA GLY A 63 -12.82 0.29 1.32
C GLY A 63 -11.68 0.28 2.34
N MET A 64 -10.91 1.37 2.42
CA MET A 64 -9.86 1.53 3.45
C MET A 64 -10.43 1.46 4.86
N GLY A 65 -11.55 2.11 5.14
CA GLY A 65 -12.24 2.03 6.43
C GLY A 65 -12.73 0.63 6.76
N LEU A 66 -13.37 -0.04 5.78
CA LEU A 66 -13.86 -1.41 5.92
C LEU A 66 -12.72 -2.39 6.25
N TRP A 67 -11.64 -2.39 5.46
CA TRP A 67 -10.52 -3.31 5.67
C TRP A 67 -9.67 -2.95 6.88
N GLY A 68 -9.63 -1.68 7.28
CA GLY A 68 -9.09 -1.25 8.56
C GLY A 68 -9.85 -1.92 9.73
N PHE A 69 -11.18 -1.83 9.72
CA PHE A 69 -12.03 -2.50 10.71
C PHE A 69 -11.88 -4.03 10.69
N VAL A 70 -11.89 -4.66 9.52
CA VAL A 70 -11.66 -6.11 9.38
C VAL A 70 -10.31 -6.50 9.98
N SER A 71 -9.27 -5.70 9.75
CA SER A 71 -7.94 -5.89 10.31
C SER A 71 -7.91 -5.82 11.84
N ASP A 72 -8.71 -4.94 12.44
CA ASP A 72 -8.84 -4.86 13.91
C ASP A 72 -9.56 -6.09 14.48
N VAL A 73 -10.56 -6.63 13.76
CA VAL A 73 -11.38 -7.77 14.22
C VAL A 73 -10.72 -9.12 13.92
N TRP A 74 -10.17 -9.32 12.73
CA TRP A 74 -9.63 -10.62 12.30
C TRP A 74 -8.11 -10.73 12.47
N GLY A 75 -7.42 -9.61 12.58
CA GLY A 75 -5.97 -9.52 12.69
C GLY A 75 -5.34 -8.77 11.52
N ARG A 76 -4.13 -8.26 11.76
CA ARG A 76 -3.42 -7.44 10.78
C ARG A 76 -3.07 -8.24 9.52
N ARG A 77 -2.58 -9.46 9.69
CA ARG A 77 -2.18 -10.30 8.55
C ARG A 77 -3.37 -10.68 7.66
N PRO A 78 -4.47 -11.27 8.15
CA PRO A 78 -5.65 -11.56 7.32
C PRO A 78 -6.23 -10.29 6.66
N GLY A 79 -6.29 -9.18 7.40
CA GLY A 79 -6.79 -7.90 6.89
C GLY A 79 -5.98 -7.32 5.73
N MET A 80 -4.73 -7.73 5.54
CA MET A 80 -3.88 -7.36 4.39
C MET A 80 -3.84 -8.44 3.30
N ILE A 81 -3.74 -9.72 3.69
CA ILE A 81 -3.59 -10.83 2.75
C ILE A 81 -4.84 -11.03 1.91
N ILE A 82 -6.02 -11.02 2.55
CA ILE A 82 -7.28 -11.26 1.85
C ILE A 82 -7.52 -10.21 0.75
N PRO A 83 -7.51 -8.90 1.04
CA PRO A 83 -7.73 -7.91 0.01
C PRO A 83 -6.60 -7.89 -1.05
N ALA A 84 -5.33 -8.11 -0.68
CA ALA A 84 -4.24 -8.24 -1.64
C ALA A 84 -4.46 -9.41 -2.61
N THR A 85 -4.90 -10.55 -2.09
CA THR A 85 -5.19 -11.74 -2.91
C THR A 85 -6.36 -11.48 -3.87
N ILE A 86 -7.44 -10.86 -3.39
CA ILE A 86 -8.57 -10.49 -4.26
C ILE A 86 -8.11 -9.50 -5.34
N ALA A 87 -7.29 -8.52 -4.99
CA ALA A 87 -6.76 -7.53 -5.93
C ALA A 87 -5.92 -8.16 -7.05
N ILE A 88 -5.18 -9.26 -6.78
CA ILE A 88 -4.45 -10.03 -7.81
C ILE A 88 -5.42 -10.50 -8.89
N PHE A 89 -6.56 -11.08 -8.49
CA PHE A 89 -7.56 -11.60 -9.43
C PHE A 89 -8.35 -10.50 -10.14
N VAL A 90 -8.53 -9.33 -9.50
CA VAL A 90 -9.21 -8.18 -10.09
C VAL A 90 -8.35 -7.49 -11.17
N THR A 91 -7.02 -7.51 -11.01
CA THR A 91 -6.09 -6.77 -11.88
C THR A 91 -6.28 -7.04 -13.38
N PRO A 92 -6.46 -8.27 -13.88
CA PRO A 92 -6.66 -8.52 -15.30
C PRO A 92 -7.95 -7.89 -15.87
N PHE A 93 -8.99 -7.75 -15.06
CA PHE A 93 -10.30 -7.31 -15.55
C PHE A 93 -10.34 -5.84 -15.99
N TYR A 94 -9.44 -4.98 -15.51
CA TYR A 94 -9.37 -3.57 -15.96
C TYR A 94 -8.19 -3.26 -16.88
N LEU A 95 -7.25 -4.22 -17.05
CA LEU A 95 -6.09 -4.04 -17.92
C LEU A 95 -6.13 -4.91 -19.18
N TRP A 96 -6.97 -5.93 -19.24
CA TRP A 96 -7.05 -6.83 -20.38
C TRP A 96 -8.32 -6.63 -21.23
N THR A 97 -9.28 -5.87 -20.76
CA THR A 97 -10.50 -5.55 -21.50
C THR A 97 -10.43 -4.15 -22.10
N THR A 98 -11.21 -3.94 -23.18
CA THR A 98 -11.43 -2.62 -23.76
C THR A 98 -12.83 -2.07 -23.45
N ASP A 99 -13.70 -2.88 -22.81
CA ASP A 99 -15.06 -2.47 -22.47
C ASP A 99 -15.03 -1.50 -21.28
N PRO A 100 -15.55 -0.27 -21.42
CA PRO A 100 -15.54 0.75 -20.38
C PRO A 100 -16.22 0.32 -19.09
N ILE A 101 -17.29 -0.50 -19.15
CA ILE A 101 -18.04 -0.92 -17.96
C ILE A 101 -17.16 -1.81 -17.10
N TYR A 102 -16.47 -2.79 -17.70
CA TYR A 102 -15.55 -3.68 -16.98
C TYR A 102 -14.33 -2.92 -16.46
N ILE A 103 -13.77 -2.00 -17.25
CA ILE A 103 -12.62 -1.18 -16.82
C ILE A 103 -12.99 -0.38 -15.58
N VAL A 104 -14.10 0.37 -15.61
CA VAL A 104 -14.54 1.21 -14.49
C VAL A 104 -14.87 0.37 -13.27
N GLY A 105 -15.68 -0.69 -13.43
CA GLY A 105 -16.11 -1.55 -12.35
C GLY A 105 -14.93 -2.27 -11.66
N ALA A 106 -14.03 -2.86 -12.46
CA ALA A 106 -12.88 -3.56 -11.94
C ALA A 106 -11.84 -2.61 -11.33
N PHE A 107 -11.66 -1.40 -11.87
CA PHE A 107 -10.77 -0.42 -11.25
C PHE A 107 -11.31 0.11 -9.91
N ILE A 108 -12.62 0.30 -9.78
CA ILE A 108 -13.28 0.59 -8.50
C ILE A 108 -13.06 -0.58 -7.52
N ALA A 109 -13.27 -1.82 -7.95
CA ALA A 109 -13.00 -2.99 -7.12
C ALA A 109 -11.53 -3.06 -6.70
N GLN A 110 -10.59 -2.76 -7.61
CA GLN A 110 -9.17 -2.68 -7.30
C GLN A 110 -8.86 -1.64 -6.22
N SER A 111 -9.58 -0.51 -6.19
CA SER A 111 -9.38 0.50 -5.14
C SER A 111 -9.88 0.04 -3.78
N ILE A 112 -10.97 -0.76 -3.73
CA ILE A 112 -11.47 -1.35 -2.48
C ILE A 112 -10.49 -2.37 -1.90
N PHE A 113 -9.90 -3.20 -2.74
CA PHE A 113 -9.05 -4.31 -2.30
C PHE A 113 -7.56 -3.92 -2.31
N GLY A 114 -7.01 -3.51 -3.43
CA GLY A 114 -5.60 -3.14 -3.55
C GLY A 114 -5.24 -1.84 -2.82
N GLY A 115 -6.16 -0.86 -2.81
CA GLY A 115 -5.98 0.41 -2.10
C GLY A 115 -6.06 0.28 -0.58
N SER A 116 -6.84 -0.66 -0.06
CA SER A 116 -7.07 -0.84 1.37
C SER A 116 -5.83 -1.25 2.17
N ILE A 117 -4.83 -1.86 1.52
CA ILE A 117 -3.58 -2.26 2.16
C ILE A 117 -2.88 -1.05 2.81
N TYR A 118 -3.06 0.14 2.24
CA TYR A 118 -2.49 1.39 2.75
C TYR A 118 -3.05 1.82 4.10
N SER A 119 -4.33 1.55 4.40
CA SER A 119 -4.96 1.94 5.66
C SER A 119 -4.29 1.32 6.88
N GLN A 120 -3.62 0.19 6.69
CA GLN A 120 -3.01 -0.58 7.78
C GLN A 120 -1.54 -0.23 8.02
N MET A 121 -0.92 0.56 7.13
CA MET A 121 0.50 0.92 7.27
C MET A 121 0.82 1.59 8.60
N PRO A 122 0.11 2.63 9.06
CA PRO A 122 0.45 3.30 10.33
C PRO A 122 0.33 2.37 11.52
N SER A 123 -0.77 1.60 11.61
CA SER A 123 -1.03 0.68 12.72
C SER A 123 -0.01 -0.44 12.75
N TYR A 124 0.16 -1.15 11.63
CA TYR A 124 1.05 -2.31 11.57
C TYR A 124 2.52 -1.94 11.79
N LEU A 125 2.99 -0.79 11.26
CA LEU A 125 4.35 -0.32 11.53
C LEU A 125 4.54 0.07 12.99
N SER A 126 3.59 0.80 13.59
CA SER A 126 3.71 1.23 14.98
C SER A 126 3.67 0.07 15.96
N GLU A 127 2.91 -0.99 15.65
CA GLU A 127 2.80 -2.20 16.47
C GLU A 127 4.03 -3.11 16.38
N ARG A 128 4.86 -2.98 15.35
CA ARG A 128 6.03 -3.83 15.11
C ARG A 128 7.28 -3.42 15.89
N PHE A 129 7.35 -2.18 16.34
CA PHE A 129 8.57 -1.63 16.95
C PHE A 129 8.32 -1.10 18.37
N PRO A 130 9.30 -1.30 19.28
CA PRO A 130 9.23 -0.74 20.62
C PRO A 130 9.26 0.80 20.56
N THR A 131 8.74 1.43 21.62
CA THR A 131 8.49 2.87 21.68
C THR A 131 9.74 3.71 21.38
N GLU A 132 10.91 3.28 21.86
CA GLU A 132 12.18 4.01 21.75
C GLU A 132 12.66 4.19 20.30
N VAL A 133 12.28 3.26 19.41
CA VAL A 133 12.72 3.27 18.01
C VAL A 133 11.57 3.39 17.02
N ARG A 134 10.31 3.38 17.47
CA ARG A 134 9.10 3.32 16.65
C ARG A 134 9.05 4.43 15.61
N ALA A 135 9.25 5.68 16.01
CA ALA A 135 9.21 6.83 15.09
C ALA A 135 10.31 6.74 14.02
N THR A 136 11.54 6.40 14.46
CA THR A 136 12.68 6.25 13.55
C THR A 136 12.48 5.09 12.57
N ALA A 137 11.97 3.94 13.07
CA ALA A 137 11.69 2.77 12.26
C ALA A 137 10.60 3.08 11.22
N SER A 138 9.47 3.62 11.66
CA SER A 138 8.35 3.95 10.79
C SER A 138 8.76 4.95 9.70
N GLY A 139 9.47 6.01 10.07
CA GLY A 139 9.95 7.03 9.11
C GLY A 139 10.91 6.42 8.09
N PHE A 140 11.94 5.68 8.53
CA PHE A 140 12.89 5.04 7.62
C PHE A 140 12.22 4.05 6.67
N ILE A 141 11.39 3.14 7.22
CA ILE A 141 10.73 2.08 6.46
C ILE A 141 9.76 2.66 5.44
N TYR A 142 9.02 3.68 5.81
CA TYR A 142 8.10 4.36 4.90
C TYR A 142 8.83 5.02 3.74
N HIS A 143 9.84 5.84 4.03
CA HIS A 143 10.53 6.62 3.00
C HIS A 143 11.36 5.74 2.06
N GLN A 144 12.02 4.69 2.53
CA GLN A 144 12.71 3.77 1.64
C GLN A 144 11.74 3.08 0.66
N GLY A 145 10.53 2.74 1.14
CA GLY A 145 9.50 2.17 0.28
C GLY A 145 9.02 3.16 -0.79
N ALA A 146 8.85 4.44 -0.45
CA ALA A 146 8.50 5.48 -1.39
C ALA A 146 9.56 5.67 -2.50
N ILE A 147 10.85 5.51 -2.18
CA ILE A 147 11.95 5.53 -3.16
C ILE A 147 11.79 4.40 -4.17
N TRP A 148 11.62 3.16 -3.69
CA TRP A 148 11.43 2.00 -4.59
C TRP A 148 10.16 2.12 -5.43
N GLY A 149 9.06 2.52 -4.82
CA GLY A 149 7.80 2.76 -5.56
C GLY A 149 7.95 3.83 -6.62
N GLY A 150 8.62 4.95 -6.31
CA GLY A 150 8.83 6.05 -7.25
C GLY A 150 9.61 5.64 -8.52
N LEU A 151 10.42 4.60 -8.46
CA LEU A 151 11.14 4.07 -9.63
C LEU A 151 10.24 3.23 -10.56
N VAL A 152 9.10 2.74 -10.08
CA VAL A 152 8.23 1.86 -10.87
C VAL A 152 7.64 2.58 -12.08
N ALA A 153 7.05 3.76 -11.88
CA ALA A 153 6.37 4.48 -12.97
C ALA A 153 7.30 4.83 -14.14
N PRO A 154 8.52 5.36 -13.94
CA PRO A 154 9.50 5.54 -15.02
C PRO A 154 9.86 4.25 -15.74
N VAL A 155 10.10 3.15 -15.02
CA VAL A 155 10.45 1.86 -15.61
C VAL A 155 9.30 1.32 -16.47
N LEU A 156 8.08 1.32 -15.95
CA LEU A 156 6.90 0.85 -16.71
C LEU A 156 6.60 1.74 -17.92
N THR A 157 6.80 3.06 -17.79
CA THR A 157 6.66 3.98 -18.92
C THR A 157 7.71 3.70 -20.01
N TYR A 158 8.96 3.43 -19.61
CA TYR A 158 10.01 3.04 -20.55
C TYR A 158 9.64 1.75 -21.29
N LEU A 159 9.19 0.72 -20.59
CA LEU A 159 8.72 -0.53 -21.20
C LEU A 159 7.55 -0.31 -22.15
N ALA A 160 6.57 0.50 -21.74
CA ALA A 160 5.39 0.76 -22.52
C ALA A 160 5.70 1.52 -23.81
N VAL A 161 6.50 2.59 -23.73
CA VAL A 161 6.71 3.53 -24.83
C VAL A 161 7.94 3.17 -25.66
N GLN A 162 9.09 2.95 -25.04
CA GLN A 162 10.35 2.72 -25.78
C GLN A 162 10.47 1.29 -26.29
N MET A 163 9.97 0.32 -25.53
CA MET A 163 9.97 -1.08 -25.95
C MET A 163 8.69 -1.52 -26.65
N ASN A 164 7.71 -0.61 -26.84
CA ASN A 164 6.43 -0.84 -27.52
C ASN A 164 5.58 -1.98 -26.94
N PHE A 165 5.68 -2.25 -25.63
CA PHE A 165 4.81 -3.25 -24.98
C PHE A 165 3.41 -2.74 -24.65
N GLY A 166 3.14 -1.43 -24.81
CA GLY A 166 1.93 -0.78 -24.31
C GLY A 166 1.93 -0.67 -22.78
N PHE A 167 0.95 0.02 -22.21
CA PHE A 167 0.84 0.22 -20.77
C PHE A 167 0.22 -0.98 -20.05
N ALA A 168 -0.80 -1.63 -20.67
CA ALA A 168 -1.58 -2.70 -20.01
C ALA A 168 -0.72 -3.85 -19.49
N MET A 169 0.14 -4.43 -20.33
CA MET A 169 0.97 -5.60 -19.96
C MET A 169 1.99 -5.31 -18.86
N PRO A 170 2.85 -4.27 -18.97
CA PRO A 170 3.79 -3.95 -17.90
C PRO A 170 3.10 -3.60 -16.58
N MET A 171 1.99 -2.85 -16.62
CA MET A 171 1.19 -2.53 -15.42
C MET A 171 0.59 -3.79 -14.78
N MET A 172 0.03 -4.69 -15.57
CA MET A 172 -0.58 -5.93 -15.08
C MET A 172 0.45 -6.83 -14.40
N ILE A 173 1.56 -7.10 -15.08
CA ILE A 173 2.64 -7.97 -14.55
C ILE A 173 3.22 -7.35 -13.28
N SER A 174 3.53 -6.06 -13.29
CA SER A 174 4.08 -5.34 -12.15
C SER A 174 3.12 -5.36 -10.95
N THR A 175 1.83 -5.06 -11.18
CA THR A 175 0.82 -5.04 -10.12
C THR A 175 0.66 -6.42 -9.48
N ILE A 176 0.51 -7.47 -10.28
CA ILE A 176 0.36 -8.85 -9.77
C ILE A 176 1.62 -9.27 -9.02
N LEU A 177 2.80 -9.04 -9.60
CA LEU A 177 4.08 -9.36 -8.96
C LEU A 177 4.19 -8.69 -7.57
N PHE A 178 3.97 -7.38 -7.49
CA PHE A 178 4.11 -6.67 -6.23
C PHE A 178 3.01 -7.01 -5.22
N LEU A 179 1.78 -7.32 -5.66
CA LEU A 179 0.74 -7.84 -4.76
C LEU A 179 1.13 -9.21 -4.17
N VAL A 180 1.70 -10.10 -4.97
CA VAL A 180 2.25 -11.37 -4.47
C VAL A 180 3.36 -11.13 -3.47
N LEU A 181 4.28 -10.18 -3.74
CA LEU A 181 5.34 -9.80 -2.80
C LEU A 181 4.78 -9.17 -1.51
N VAL A 182 3.68 -8.41 -1.58
CA VAL A 182 2.96 -7.94 -0.39
C VAL A 182 2.46 -9.12 0.44
N VAL A 183 1.80 -10.09 -0.17
CA VAL A 183 1.32 -11.28 0.54
C VAL A 183 2.47 -12.03 1.20
N ILE A 184 3.56 -12.28 0.47
CA ILE A 184 4.75 -12.97 1.01
C ILE A 184 5.35 -12.18 2.18
N SER A 185 5.52 -10.87 2.04
CA SER A 185 6.13 -10.02 3.07
C SER A 185 5.28 -9.94 4.35
N VAL A 186 3.95 -9.94 4.21
CA VAL A 186 3.02 -10.01 5.35
C VAL A 186 3.06 -11.38 6.02
N LEU A 187 3.17 -12.46 5.25
CA LEU A 187 3.34 -13.82 5.78
C LEU A 187 4.64 -13.98 6.58
N LEU A 188 5.71 -13.34 6.14
CA LEU A 188 7.00 -13.32 6.85
C LEU A 188 6.98 -12.41 8.09
N GLY A 189 6.10 -11.42 8.12
CA GLY A 189 5.95 -10.48 9.25
C GLY A 189 5.16 -11.08 10.41
N PRO A 190 5.27 -10.50 11.61
CA PRO A 190 4.51 -10.94 12.78
C PRO A 190 3.03 -10.56 12.69
N GLU A 191 2.15 -11.37 13.31
CA GLU A 191 0.81 -10.88 13.66
C GLU A 191 0.91 -9.96 14.87
N THR A 192 0.30 -8.79 14.77
CA THR A 192 0.41 -7.76 15.82
C THR A 192 -0.91 -7.42 16.49
N LYS A 193 -2.00 -8.09 16.11
CA LYS A 193 -3.31 -7.90 16.73
C LYS A 193 -3.22 -8.07 18.26
N GLY A 194 -3.78 -7.12 18.99
CA GLY A 194 -3.85 -7.18 20.46
C GLY A 194 -2.57 -6.76 21.17
N LYS A 195 -1.52 -6.34 20.46
CA LYS A 195 -0.38 -5.71 21.11
C LYS A 195 -0.80 -4.36 21.69
N THR A 196 -0.75 -4.26 23.01
CA THR A 196 -0.90 -2.97 23.69
C THR A 196 0.35 -2.14 23.40
N LEU A 197 0.14 -0.95 22.86
CA LEU A 197 1.15 0.08 22.79
C LEU A 197 1.31 0.62 24.23
N THR A 198 2.11 -0.04 25.06
CA THR A 198 2.50 0.51 26.34
C THR A 198 3.34 1.75 26.06
N ALA A 199 2.68 2.89 26.11
CA ALA A 199 3.37 4.13 26.35
C ALA A 199 3.76 4.09 27.82
N ASP A 200 5.04 3.89 28.13
CA ASP A 200 5.64 4.43 29.33
C ASP A 200 5.69 5.97 29.16
N LEU A 201 4.51 6.55 29.03
CA LEU A 201 4.29 7.95 29.32
C LEU A 201 4.33 8.06 30.84
N GLU A 202 5.51 8.17 31.44
CA GLU A 202 5.64 8.97 32.64
C GLU A 202 5.08 10.35 32.25
N VAL A 203 3.81 10.56 32.62
CA VAL A 203 3.23 11.89 32.65
C VAL A 203 4.11 12.63 33.65
N VAL A 204 5.02 13.47 33.15
CA VAL A 204 5.74 14.43 33.97
C VAL A 204 4.65 15.22 34.68
N LYS A 205 4.35 14.85 35.93
CA LYS A 205 3.48 15.66 36.79
C LYS A 205 4.17 17.00 36.90
N VAL A 206 3.67 17.97 36.13
CA VAL A 206 4.05 19.36 36.33
C VAL A 206 3.70 19.64 37.77
N ALA A 207 4.73 19.68 38.63
CA ALA A 207 4.57 20.05 40.01
C ALA A 207 3.87 21.40 40.01
N ALA A 208 2.68 21.45 40.59
CA ALA A 208 1.94 22.68 40.77
C ALA A 208 2.87 23.64 41.51
N GLN A 209 3.30 24.72 40.83
CA GLN A 209 4.03 25.80 41.49
C GLN A 209 3.13 26.30 42.65
N PRO A 210 3.62 26.38 43.87
CA PRO A 210 2.86 27.00 44.94
C PRO A 210 2.62 28.44 44.57
N ALA A 211 1.34 28.85 44.58
CA ALA A 211 0.96 30.26 44.42
C ALA A 211 1.61 31.07 45.55
N THR A 212 2.52 31.95 45.19
CA THR A 212 3.07 33.02 46.05
C THR A 212 2.18 34.26 45.95
#